data_85390b4f5d73b2fe0404f1872b29fe2b
#
_entry.id   85390b4f5d73b2fe0404f1872b29fe2b
#
_cell.length_a   1.000
_cell.length_b   1.000
_cell.length_c   1.000
_cell.angle_alpha   90.00
_cell.angle_beta   90.00
_cell.angle_gamma   90.00
#
_symmetry.space_group_name_H-M   'P 1'
#
loop_
_entity.id
_entity.type
_entity.pdbx_description
1 polymer ?
#
loop_
_entity_poly.entity_id
_entity_poly.type
_entity_poly.pdbx_seq_one_letter_code
_entity_poly.pdbx_strand_id
1 'polypeptide(L)'
;MAVKIRLKRMGAKKRPFYRVVIADSRSPRDGRFIETVGTYNPISQPAEIKLDEEKILSWLGNGAQPSDTVRNLLSNAGILAKYNESKSGKKPAKKVTTKEASAKKPTDKNTVAEIKAYLDAQGTAYTSSAKKADLLALV
;
A
#
# COMPACT_ATOMS: atom_id res chain seq x y z
N MET A 1 3.31 -5.36 29.15
CA MET A 1 4.34 -4.43 28.61
C MET A 1 3.91 -3.98 27.23
N ALA A 2 3.85 -2.67 26.95
CA ALA A 2 3.51 -2.17 25.63
C ALA A 2 4.79 -1.98 24.80
N VAL A 3 4.91 -2.72 23.70
CA VAL A 3 6.05 -2.63 22.78
C VAL A 3 5.70 -1.68 21.66
N LYS A 4 6.63 -0.79 21.32
CA LYS A 4 6.46 0.18 20.21
C LYS A 4 7.56 0.06 19.18
N ILE A 5 7.19 0.26 17.91
CA ILE A 5 8.12 0.41 16.80
C ILE A 5 8.34 1.91 16.61
N ARG A 6 9.56 2.38 16.79
CA ARG A 6 9.87 3.81 16.76
C ARG A 6 11.23 4.12 16.15
N LEU A 7 11.44 5.40 15.84
CA LEU A 7 12.71 5.89 15.34
C LEU A 7 13.64 6.25 16.50
N LYS A 8 14.86 5.71 16.48
CA LYS A 8 15.97 6.13 17.31
C LYS A 8 16.89 7.02 16.48
N ARG A 9 17.14 8.24 16.96
CA ARG A 9 18.03 9.17 16.26
C ARG A 9 19.48 8.75 16.44
N MET A 10 20.19 8.76 15.34
CA MET A 10 21.62 8.56 15.25
C MET A 10 22.21 9.69 14.41
N GLY A 11 23.54 9.69 14.22
CA GLY A 11 24.21 10.68 13.36
C GLY A 11 24.59 11.96 14.10
N ALA A 12 25.20 12.88 13.36
CA ALA A 12 25.79 14.11 13.87
C ALA A 12 24.81 15.29 13.81
N LYS A 13 25.26 16.45 14.31
CA LYS A 13 24.56 17.74 14.18
C LYS A 13 24.39 18.06 12.69
N LYS A 14 23.17 18.44 12.28
CA LYS A 14 22.76 18.73 10.89
C LYS A 14 22.80 17.53 9.92
N ARG A 15 23.15 16.31 10.37
CA ARG A 15 23.10 15.07 9.57
C ARG A 15 22.30 13.98 10.33
N PRO A 16 20.98 14.09 10.41
CA PRO A 16 20.16 13.09 11.10
C PRO A 16 20.13 11.78 10.30
N PHE A 17 20.31 10.68 11.03
CA PHE A 17 20.12 9.31 10.56
C PHE A 17 19.29 8.58 11.60
N TYR A 18 18.35 7.77 11.18
CA TYR A 18 17.43 7.09 12.09
C TYR A 18 17.51 5.58 11.93
N ARG A 19 17.43 4.88 13.06
CA ARG A 19 17.17 3.44 13.08
C ARG A 19 15.73 3.20 13.49
N VAL A 20 15.06 2.29 12.78
CA VAL A 20 13.75 1.77 13.19
C VAL A 20 14.01 0.67 14.20
N VAL A 21 13.54 0.85 15.42
CA VAL A 21 13.80 -0.05 16.55
C VAL A 21 12.52 -0.46 17.25
N ILE A 22 12.56 -1.66 17.79
CA ILE A 22 11.53 -2.19 18.68
C ILE A 22 11.98 -1.86 20.11
N ALA A 23 11.14 -1.16 20.85
CA ALA A 23 11.44 -0.78 22.23
C ALA A 23 10.21 -0.77 23.12
N ASP A 24 10.41 -0.88 24.43
CA ASP A 24 9.34 -0.67 25.40
C ASP A 24 8.83 0.79 25.31
N SER A 25 7.52 0.98 25.47
CA SER A 25 6.87 2.28 25.44
C SER A 25 7.40 3.25 26.50
N ARG A 26 7.88 2.72 27.62
CA ARG A 26 8.42 3.48 28.77
C ARG A 26 9.88 3.89 28.57
N SER A 27 10.62 3.24 27.69
CA SER A 27 12.03 3.55 27.42
C SER A 27 12.19 4.94 26.80
N PRO A 28 13.22 5.73 27.13
CA PRO A 28 13.49 6.99 26.47
C PRO A 28 13.82 6.76 24.98
N ARG A 29 13.70 7.83 24.15
CA ARG A 29 13.86 7.74 22.69
C ARG A 29 15.17 7.09 22.27
N ASP A 30 16.27 7.47 22.90
CA ASP A 30 17.63 7.03 22.56
C ASP A 30 18.15 5.97 23.53
N GLY A 31 17.28 5.44 24.40
CA GLY A 31 17.59 4.43 25.40
C GLY A 31 17.71 3.02 24.86
N ARG A 32 17.52 2.05 25.78
CA ARG A 32 17.59 0.61 25.45
C ARG A 32 16.46 0.23 24.51
N PHE A 33 16.77 -0.55 23.50
CA PHE A 33 15.84 -1.15 22.55
C PHE A 33 15.99 -2.67 22.52
N ILE A 34 15.00 -3.36 22.04
CA ILE A 34 14.94 -4.82 21.97
C ILE A 34 15.66 -5.28 20.70
N GLU A 35 15.24 -4.74 19.54
CA GLU A 35 15.77 -5.14 18.25
C GLU A 35 15.76 -3.98 17.26
N THR A 36 16.67 -4.00 16.29
CA THR A 36 16.67 -3.07 15.14
C THR A 36 16.04 -3.76 13.95
N VAL A 37 15.03 -3.14 13.35
CA VAL A 37 14.27 -3.69 12.21
C VAL A 37 14.41 -2.88 10.93
N GLY A 38 15.24 -1.84 10.94
CA GLY A 38 15.52 -1.09 9.73
C GLY A 38 16.28 0.21 9.97
N THR A 39 16.50 0.93 8.87
CA THR A 39 17.15 2.24 8.85
C THR A 39 16.37 3.22 7.98
N TYR A 40 16.44 4.50 8.35
CA TYR A 40 15.81 5.59 7.64
C TYR A 40 16.76 6.79 7.54
N ASN A 41 17.08 7.18 6.32
CA ASN A 41 17.90 8.35 6.03
C ASN A 41 17.07 9.40 5.29
N PRO A 42 16.68 10.51 5.95
CA PRO A 42 15.87 11.55 5.32
C PRO A 42 16.68 12.54 4.46
N ILE A 43 18.03 12.49 4.53
CA ILE A 43 18.88 13.47 3.81
C ILE A 43 19.10 13.05 2.37
N SER A 44 19.11 11.74 2.09
CA SER A 44 19.26 11.24 0.72
C SER A 44 18.03 11.64 -0.12
N GLN A 45 18.25 11.95 -1.37
CA GLN A 45 17.19 12.23 -2.34
C GLN A 45 17.27 11.19 -3.48
N PRO A 46 16.28 10.28 -3.56
CA PRO A 46 15.14 10.06 -2.66
C PRO A 46 15.55 9.54 -1.26
N ALA A 47 14.67 9.74 -0.26
CA ALA A 47 14.92 9.27 1.11
C ALA A 47 15.16 7.76 1.12
N GLU A 48 16.28 7.33 1.71
CA GLU A 48 16.63 5.90 1.76
C GLU A 48 15.95 5.23 2.96
N ILE A 49 15.17 4.20 2.66
CA ILE A 49 14.44 3.42 3.66
C ILE A 49 14.81 1.95 3.45
N LYS A 50 15.42 1.33 4.45
CA LYS A 50 15.68 -0.11 4.50
C LYS A 50 14.93 -0.71 5.66
N LEU A 51 14.02 -1.62 5.40
CA LEU A 51 13.15 -2.25 6.40
C LEU A 51 13.17 -3.76 6.24
N ASP A 52 13.31 -4.47 7.35
CA ASP A 52 13.18 -5.93 7.43
C ASP A 52 11.68 -6.28 7.57
N GLU A 53 11.03 -6.60 6.44
CA GLU A 53 9.60 -6.88 6.40
C GLU A 53 9.19 -8.02 7.34
N GLU A 54 9.94 -9.13 7.33
CA GLU A 54 9.62 -10.33 8.13
C GLU A 54 9.62 -10.03 9.63
N LYS A 55 10.64 -9.32 10.11
CA LYS A 55 10.72 -8.94 11.52
C LYS A 55 9.61 -7.98 11.92
N ILE A 56 9.33 -6.99 11.08
CA ILE A 56 8.26 -6.02 11.32
C ILE A 56 6.90 -6.70 11.37
N LEU A 57 6.60 -7.61 10.44
CA LEU A 57 5.35 -8.37 10.42
C LEU A 57 5.20 -9.25 11.66
N SER A 58 6.27 -9.91 12.09
CA SER A 58 6.30 -10.72 13.31
C SER A 58 5.98 -9.86 14.54
N TRP A 59 6.63 -8.71 14.69
CA TRP A 59 6.39 -7.82 15.83
C TRP A 59 5.01 -7.16 15.81
N LEU A 60 4.50 -6.81 14.63
CA LEU A 60 3.10 -6.34 14.48
C LEU A 60 2.10 -7.45 14.86
N GLY A 61 2.39 -8.70 14.49
CA GLY A 61 1.61 -9.87 14.89
C GLY A 61 1.59 -10.07 16.40
N ASN A 62 2.71 -9.80 17.08
CA ASN A 62 2.84 -9.85 18.54
C ASN A 62 2.25 -8.61 19.25
N GLY A 63 1.65 -7.68 18.51
CA GLY A 63 0.97 -6.51 19.06
C GLY A 63 1.85 -5.28 19.25
N ALA A 64 3.02 -5.20 18.64
CA ALA A 64 3.83 -3.99 18.66
C ALA A 64 3.13 -2.84 17.91
N GLN A 65 3.08 -1.65 18.54
CA GLN A 65 2.42 -0.49 17.98
C GLN A 65 3.43 0.42 17.27
N PRO A 66 3.29 0.69 15.97
CA PRO A 66 4.15 1.65 15.29
C PRO A 66 3.80 3.08 15.71
N SER A 67 4.83 3.94 15.86
CA SER A 67 4.63 5.38 15.99
C SER A 67 4.12 5.97 14.68
N ASP A 68 3.51 7.16 14.70
CA ASP A 68 2.88 7.76 13.53
C ASP A 68 3.85 7.90 12.34
N THR A 69 5.08 8.35 12.60
CA THR A 69 6.11 8.45 11.56
C THR A 69 6.49 7.08 10.98
N VAL A 70 6.69 6.07 11.83
CA VAL A 70 6.99 4.70 11.38
C VAL A 70 5.80 4.13 10.63
N ARG A 71 4.58 4.38 11.07
CA ARG A 71 3.36 3.95 10.38
C ARG A 71 3.30 4.48 8.94
N ASN A 72 3.63 5.75 8.74
CA ASN A 72 3.71 6.34 7.40
C ASN A 72 4.81 5.68 6.55
N LEU A 73 5.99 5.42 7.12
CA LEU A 73 7.07 4.72 6.42
C LEU A 73 6.67 3.30 6.02
N LEU A 74 6.02 2.54 6.93
CA LEU A 74 5.53 1.19 6.66
C LEU A 74 4.40 1.17 5.62
N SER A 75 3.55 2.22 5.60
CA SER A 75 2.51 2.39 4.58
C SER A 75 3.11 2.62 3.21
N ASN A 76 4.10 3.51 3.10
CA ASN A 76 4.80 3.80 1.85
C ASN A 76 5.56 2.59 1.31
N ALA A 77 6.12 1.77 2.21
CA ALA A 77 6.77 0.50 1.86
C ALA A 77 5.78 -0.65 1.56
N GLY A 78 4.46 -0.45 1.75
CA GLY A 78 3.43 -1.47 1.51
C GLY A 78 3.34 -2.56 2.59
N ILE A 79 4.14 -2.51 3.65
CA ILE A 79 4.19 -3.53 4.72
C ILE A 79 2.88 -3.56 5.51
N LEU A 80 2.27 -2.40 5.76
CA LEU A 80 0.97 -2.35 6.46
C LEU A 80 -0.16 -2.97 5.64
N ALA A 81 -0.13 -2.87 4.32
CA ALA A 81 -1.10 -3.52 3.46
C ALA A 81 -0.99 -5.04 3.60
N LYS A 82 0.22 -5.60 3.50
CA LYS A 82 0.50 -7.02 3.71
C LYS A 82 0.06 -7.50 5.09
N TYR A 83 0.32 -6.73 6.15
CA TYR A 83 -0.12 -7.05 7.50
C TYR A 83 -1.64 -7.08 7.65
N ASN A 84 -2.34 -6.10 7.08
CA ASN A 84 -3.79 -6.06 7.11
C ASN A 84 -4.42 -7.23 6.32
N GLU A 85 -3.83 -7.61 5.20
CA GLU A 85 -4.22 -8.78 4.42
C GLU A 85 -4.06 -10.08 5.22
N SER A 86 -2.94 -10.24 5.90
CA SER A 86 -2.68 -11.42 6.75
C SER A 86 -3.64 -11.49 7.94
N LYS A 87 -4.05 -10.36 8.50
CA LYS A 87 -4.94 -10.29 9.67
C LYS A 87 -6.42 -10.42 9.31
N SER A 88 -6.82 -9.97 8.12
CA SER A 88 -8.24 -9.95 7.74
C SER A 88 -8.76 -11.27 7.19
N GLY A 89 -7.90 -12.24 6.88
CA GLY A 89 -8.31 -13.51 6.24
C GLY A 89 -9.10 -13.30 4.93
N LYS A 90 -9.26 -12.05 4.50
CA LYS A 90 -9.89 -11.66 3.25
C LYS A 90 -8.83 -11.59 2.17
N LYS A 91 -9.02 -12.37 1.12
CA LYS A 91 -8.35 -12.19 -0.17
C LYS A 91 -8.26 -10.70 -0.49
N PRO A 92 -7.12 -10.19 -0.99
CA PRO A 92 -6.99 -8.81 -1.37
C PRO A 92 -8.10 -8.47 -2.34
N ALA A 93 -8.90 -7.46 -2.01
CA ALA A 93 -9.65 -6.78 -3.02
C ALA A 93 -8.59 -6.22 -3.98
N LYS A 94 -8.38 -6.92 -5.10
CA LYS A 94 -7.57 -6.44 -6.20
C LYS A 94 -7.97 -4.99 -6.45
N LYS A 95 -7.09 -4.06 -6.15
CA LYS A 95 -7.09 -2.78 -6.82
C LYS A 95 -6.89 -3.15 -8.28
N VAL A 96 -7.96 -3.15 -9.02
CA VAL A 96 -7.96 -3.35 -10.45
C VAL A 96 -7.20 -2.18 -11.04
N THR A 97 -5.93 -2.34 -11.25
CA THR A 97 -5.24 -1.61 -12.29
C THR A 97 -5.76 -2.19 -13.59
N THR A 98 -6.59 -1.42 -14.22
CA THR A 98 -7.07 -1.58 -15.58
C THR A 98 -5.91 -2.00 -16.48
N LYS A 99 -5.88 -3.27 -16.86
CA LYS A 99 -5.40 -3.79 -18.15
C LYS A 99 -5.57 -5.30 -18.13
N GLU A 100 -6.72 -5.70 -18.62
CA GLU A 100 -6.86 -6.75 -19.65
C GLU A 100 -8.35 -6.99 -19.84
N ALA A 101 -8.86 -6.36 -20.88
CA ALA A 101 -10.14 -6.67 -21.45
C ALA A 101 -10.05 -8.08 -22.10
N SER A 102 -10.38 -9.10 -21.33
CA SER A 102 -10.74 -10.37 -21.94
C SER A 102 -12.22 -10.29 -22.32
N ALA A 103 -12.46 -10.41 -23.62
CA ALA A 103 -13.70 -10.41 -24.33
C ALA A 103 -14.85 -11.16 -23.64
N LYS A 104 -15.61 -10.48 -22.82
CA LYS A 104 -16.99 -10.85 -22.47
C LYS A 104 -17.89 -9.78 -23.04
N LYS A 105 -18.83 -10.19 -23.90
CA LYS A 105 -19.84 -9.30 -24.44
C LYS A 105 -20.49 -8.48 -23.32
N PRO A 106 -20.58 -7.15 -23.46
CA PRO A 106 -21.25 -6.32 -22.45
C PRO A 106 -22.72 -6.68 -22.35
N THR A 107 -23.23 -6.67 -21.13
CA THR A 107 -24.62 -6.99 -20.81
C THR A 107 -25.32 -5.75 -20.26
N ASP A 108 -26.64 -5.82 -20.08
CA ASP A 108 -27.48 -4.73 -19.53
C ASP A 108 -26.99 -4.16 -18.20
N LYS A 109 -26.12 -4.88 -17.49
CA LYS A 109 -25.53 -4.45 -16.21
C LYS A 109 -24.33 -3.53 -16.37
N ASN A 110 -23.74 -3.45 -17.57
CA ASN A 110 -22.57 -2.62 -17.83
C ASN A 110 -22.95 -1.15 -18.03
N THR A 111 -22.02 -0.25 -17.73
CA THR A 111 -22.21 1.18 -17.95
C THR A 111 -22.07 1.54 -19.44
N VAL A 112 -22.68 2.66 -19.86
CA VAL A 112 -22.58 3.16 -21.25
C VAL A 112 -21.12 3.36 -21.66
N ALA A 113 -20.26 3.80 -20.73
CA ALA A 113 -18.85 4.01 -20.99
C ALA A 113 -18.09 2.69 -21.27
N GLU A 114 -18.42 1.62 -20.56
CA GLU A 114 -17.84 0.28 -20.78
C GLU A 114 -18.28 -0.33 -22.09
N ILE A 115 -19.54 -0.14 -22.47
CA ILE A 115 -20.10 -0.62 -23.75
C ILE A 115 -19.43 0.12 -24.92
N LYS A 116 -19.24 1.43 -24.81
CA LYS A 116 -18.54 2.24 -25.82
C LYS A 116 -17.08 1.79 -25.95
N ALA A 117 -16.37 1.59 -24.85
CA ALA A 117 -14.99 1.10 -24.88
C ALA A 117 -14.85 -0.29 -25.52
N TYR A 118 -15.85 -1.16 -25.34
CA TYR A 118 -15.88 -2.47 -25.99
C TYR A 118 -16.10 -2.33 -27.51
N LEU A 119 -17.05 -1.47 -27.95
CA LEU A 119 -17.31 -1.21 -29.36
C LEU A 119 -16.12 -0.54 -30.08
N ASP A 120 -15.41 0.38 -29.38
CA ASP A 120 -14.17 0.98 -29.87
C ASP A 120 -13.09 -0.08 -30.10
N ALA A 121 -12.96 -1.04 -29.18
CA ALA A 121 -12.01 -2.15 -29.31
C ALA A 121 -12.34 -3.11 -30.45
N GLN A 122 -13.63 -3.24 -30.80
CA GLN A 122 -14.12 -4.05 -31.92
C GLN A 122 -14.11 -3.28 -33.26
N GLY A 123 -13.86 -1.97 -33.23
CA GLY A 123 -13.88 -1.12 -34.43
C GLY A 123 -15.28 -0.86 -34.99
N THR A 124 -16.32 -1.03 -34.18
CA THR A 124 -17.70 -0.84 -34.59
C THR A 124 -18.08 0.65 -34.50
N ALA A 125 -18.50 1.27 -35.59
CA ALA A 125 -18.91 2.67 -35.60
C ALA A 125 -20.25 2.85 -34.86
N TYR A 126 -20.28 3.80 -33.93
CA TYR A 126 -21.50 4.20 -33.21
C TYR A 126 -21.59 5.73 -33.07
N THR A 127 -22.77 6.26 -32.84
CA THR A 127 -22.97 7.70 -32.63
C THR A 127 -22.67 8.06 -31.16
N SER A 128 -22.01 9.19 -30.95
CA SER A 128 -21.64 9.66 -29.59
C SER A 128 -22.86 9.88 -28.68
N SER A 129 -24.05 10.12 -29.25
CA SER A 129 -25.32 10.31 -28.57
C SER A 129 -26.16 9.03 -28.44
N ALA A 130 -25.67 7.87 -28.90
CA ALA A 130 -26.41 6.61 -28.84
C ALA A 130 -26.82 6.24 -27.42
N LYS A 131 -28.04 5.79 -27.24
CA LYS A 131 -28.56 5.31 -25.95
C LYS A 131 -27.99 3.91 -25.65
N LYS A 132 -28.05 3.52 -24.39
CA LYS A 132 -27.54 2.22 -23.93
C LYS A 132 -28.11 1.03 -24.70
N ALA A 133 -29.42 1.08 -25.00
CA ALA A 133 -30.11 0.04 -25.78
C ALA A 133 -29.56 -0.09 -27.21
N ASP A 134 -29.28 1.04 -27.86
CA ASP A 134 -28.74 1.08 -29.22
C ASP A 134 -27.30 0.54 -29.27
N LEU A 135 -26.51 0.86 -28.25
CA LEU A 135 -25.13 0.35 -28.13
C LEU A 135 -25.10 -1.16 -27.85
N LEU A 136 -26.05 -1.69 -27.09
CA LEU A 136 -26.16 -3.13 -26.82
C LEU A 136 -26.65 -3.92 -28.05
N ALA A 137 -27.39 -3.28 -28.95
CA ALA A 137 -27.81 -3.90 -30.21
C ALA A 137 -26.65 -4.07 -31.21
N LEU A 138 -25.53 -3.36 -31.01
CA LEU A 138 -24.32 -3.41 -31.86
C LEU A 138 -23.25 -4.39 -31.33
N VAL A 139 -23.51 -5.07 -30.20
CA VAL A 139 -22.55 -5.99 -29.52
C VAL A 139 -22.69 -7.46 -29.97
#